data_0d8733f8b4c69ecbb49a44a930926525
#
_entry.id   0d8733f8b4c69ecbb49a44a930926525
#
_cell.length_a   1.000
_cell.length_b   1.000
_cell.length_c   1.000
_cell.angle_alpha   90.00
_cell.angle_beta   90.00
_cell.angle_gamma   90.00
#
_symmetry.space_group_name_H-M   'P 1'
#
loop_
_entity.id
_entity.type
_entity.pdbx_description
1 polymer ?
#
loop_
_entity_poly.entity_id
_entity_poly.type
_entity_poly.pdbx_seq_one_letter_code
_entity_poly.pdbx_strand_id
1 'polypeptide(L)'
;AVGGTPRFVAKAQGAYFWDANQKRYIDYIGSWGPMILGHGHPAVLEAVQKAAKDGFSFGAPTEREIELVEMLLQLMPSMDMVRLVSSGTEAGMSALRLARGATGRSKIIKFEGCYHGHADALLVKAGSGLATFGNPTSAGVPAEVVQHTLVLEYNNLTQLEEAFNLHGKDIACLMIEPIAGNMNFVRASVPFMKRCRELCTQHGALLVFDEVMTGCRVALGSAQSVYAAALPGFEPDM
;
A
#
# COMPACT_ATOMS: atom_id res chain seq x y z
N ALA A 1 12.98 -11.30 -9.96
CA ALA A 1 14.14 -11.41 -10.84
C ALA A 1 13.66 -11.33 -12.28
N VAL A 2 14.27 -10.42 -13.05
CA VAL A 2 13.82 -10.07 -14.42
C VAL A 2 14.60 -10.86 -15.50
N GLY A 3 15.36 -11.88 -15.11
CA GLY A 3 16.27 -12.60 -16.01
C GLY A 3 17.47 -11.74 -16.42
N GLY A 4 18.61 -12.34 -16.61
CA GLY A 4 19.87 -11.67 -16.97
C GLY A 4 20.86 -11.58 -15.81
N THR A 5 22.07 -11.11 -16.11
CA THR A 5 23.14 -10.98 -15.12
C THR A 5 22.89 -9.74 -14.27
N PRO A 6 22.85 -9.85 -12.92
CA PRO A 6 22.69 -8.72 -12.03
C PRO A 6 23.82 -7.69 -12.20
N ARG A 7 23.47 -6.40 -12.15
CA ARG A 7 24.45 -5.32 -12.13
C ARG A 7 24.71 -4.92 -10.68
N PHE A 8 25.96 -4.82 -10.30
CA PHE A 8 26.36 -4.35 -8.98
C PHE A 8 26.52 -2.85 -9.01
N VAL A 9 25.67 -2.12 -8.30
CA VAL A 9 25.72 -0.67 -8.19
C VAL A 9 26.77 -0.28 -7.16
N ALA A 10 27.71 0.58 -7.54
CA ALA A 10 28.78 1.09 -6.68
C ALA A 10 28.42 2.41 -6.00
N LYS A 11 27.70 3.29 -6.69
CA LYS A 11 27.23 4.58 -6.17
C LYS A 11 26.02 5.09 -6.96
N ALA A 12 25.30 6.02 -6.35
CA ALA A 12 24.20 6.72 -7.03
C ALA A 12 24.14 8.20 -6.57
N GLN A 13 23.69 9.08 -7.47
CA GLN A 13 23.53 10.50 -7.18
C GLN A 13 22.48 11.11 -8.12
N GLY A 14 21.54 11.85 -7.59
CA GLY A 14 20.44 12.42 -8.35
C GLY A 14 19.68 11.32 -9.14
N ALA A 15 19.54 11.50 -10.43
CA ALA A 15 18.86 10.55 -11.33
C ALA A 15 19.79 9.47 -11.91
N TYR A 16 20.99 9.32 -11.39
CA TYR A 16 21.99 8.41 -11.96
C TYR A 16 22.53 7.42 -10.93
N PHE A 17 22.91 6.24 -11.43
CA PHE A 17 23.77 5.31 -10.69
C PHE A 17 24.96 4.83 -11.56
N TRP A 18 26.00 4.34 -10.90
CA TRP A 18 27.18 3.76 -11.53
C TRP A 18 27.36 2.33 -11.07
N ASP A 19 27.62 1.45 -12.03
CA ASP A 19 27.95 0.06 -11.70
C ASP A 19 29.40 -0.09 -11.18
N ALA A 20 29.78 -1.30 -10.78
CA ALA A 20 31.11 -1.61 -10.30
C ALA A 20 32.21 -1.33 -11.34
N ASN A 21 31.88 -1.29 -12.63
CA ASN A 21 32.79 -0.94 -13.71
C ASN A 21 32.79 0.59 -14.02
N GLN A 22 32.19 1.39 -13.17
CA GLN A 22 32.08 2.86 -13.29
C GLN A 22 31.23 3.32 -14.49
N LYS A 23 30.48 2.42 -15.12
CA LYS A 23 29.54 2.80 -16.17
C LYS A 23 28.32 3.47 -15.57
N ARG A 24 27.94 4.65 -16.10
CA ARG A 24 26.80 5.45 -15.66
C ARG A 24 25.52 5.00 -16.36
N TYR A 25 24.42 4.99 -15.61
CA TYR A 25 23.06 4.70 -16.07
C TYR A 25 22.10 5.77 -15.55
N ILE A 26 21.04 6.03 -16.30
CA ILE A 26 19.88 6.77 -15.80
C ILE A 26 19.03 5.79 -14.99
N ASP A 27 18.67 6.17 -13.77
CA ASP A 27 17.84 5.35 -12.90
C ASP A 27 16.36 5.66 -13.10
N TYR A 28 15.67 4.78 -13.83
CA TYR A 28 14.21 4.82 -14.00
C TYR A 28 13.46 4.01 -12.94
N ILE A 29 14.16 3.37 -12.00
CA ILE A 29 13.55 2.52 -10.97
C ILE A 29 13.32 3.33 -9.69
N GLY A 30 14.24 4.25 -9.36
CA GLY A 30 14.14 5.09 -8.16
C GLY A 30 14.01 4.29 -6.88
N SER A 31 14.79 3.19 -6.75
CA SER A 31 14.73 2.29 -5.58
C SER A 31 13.33 1.70 -5.34
N TRP A 32 12.64 1.32 -6.40
CA TRP A 32 11.24 0.83 -6.37
C TRP A 32 10.21 1.89 -5.94
N GLY A 33 10.54 3.16 -6.11
CA GLY A 33 9.63 4.28 -5.91
C GLY A 33 10.03 5.32 -4.86
N PRO A 34 10.68 5.00 -3.73
CA PRO A 34 10.90 5.99 -2.65
C PRO A 34 11.86 7.13 -3.00
N MET A 35 12.71 7.00 -4.01
CA MET A 35 13.72 8.03 -4.37
C MET A 35 13.14 9.20 -5.18
N ILE A 36 12.07 9.84 -4.71
CA ILE A 36 11.42 10.96 -5.42
C ILE A 36 12.30 12.21 -5.55
N LEU A 37 13.24 12.41 -4.63
CA LEU A 37 14.24 13.50 -4.68
C LEU A 37 15.53 13.07 -5.38
N GLY A 38 15.60 11.83 -5.88
CA GLY A 38 16.81 11.22 -6.40
C GLY A 38 17.76 10.76 -5.27
N HIS A 39 18.85 10.14 -5.68
CA HIS A 39 19.85 9.59 -4.79
C HIS A 39 20.72 10.68 -4.16
N GLY A 40 21.01 10.54 -2.85
CA GLY A 40 21.96 11.39 -2.15
C GLY A 40 21.59 12.88 -2.14
N HIS A 41 20.30 13.20 -2.01
CA HIS A 41 19.85 14.60 -1.95
C HIS A 41 20.55 15.32 -0.78
N PRO A 42 21.19 16.49 -1.01
CA PRO A 42 22.07 17.12 -0.01
C PRO A 42 21.37 17.38 1.33
N ALA A 43 20.17 17.94 1.33
CA ALA A 43 19.44 18.24 2.56
C ALA A 43 19.05 16.98 3.34
N VAL A 44 18.70 15.87 2.64
CA VAL A 44 18.41 14.59 3.30
C VAL A 44 19.68 14.00 3.91
N LEU A 45 20.79 14.03 3.18
CA LEU A 45 22.07 13.53 3.68
C LEU A 45 22.52 14.30 4.92
N GLU A 46 22.44 15.63 4.90
CA GLU A 46 22.78 16.49 6.04
C GLU A 46 21.91 16.17 7.27
N ALA A 47 20.59 16.06 7.07
CA ALA A 47 19.65 15.73 8.15
C ALA A 47 19.94 14.35 8.77
N VAL A 48 20.23 13.34 7.94
CA VAL A 48 20.61 11.99 8.40
C VAL A 48 21.92 12.01 9.16
N GLN A 49 22.94 12.70 8.64
CA GLN A 49 24.25 12.82 9.32
C GLN A 49 24.14 13.54 10.67
N LYS A 50 23.29 14.56 10.77
CA LYS A 50 23.01 15.26 12.02
C LYS A 50 22.31 14.34 13.01
N ALA A 51 21.25 13.66 12.57
CA ALA A 51 20.47 12.77 13.41
C ALA A 51 21.29 11.56 13.92
N ALA A 52 22.18 11.02 13.07
CA ALA A 52 23.01 9.88 13.41
C ALA A 52 23.95 10.12 14.62
N LYS A 53 24.30 11.38 14.89
CA LYS A 53 25.13 11.73 16.06
C LYS A 53 24.40 11.51 17.38
N ASP A 54 23.09 11.55 17.38
CA ASP A 54 22.25 11.37 18.57
C ASP A 54 21.89 9.91 18.83
N GLY A 55 22.19 9.01 17.87
CA GLY A 55 21.88 7.58 17.92
C GLY A 55 20.82 7.15 16.93
N PHE A 56 20.65 5.84 16.75
CA PHE A 56 19.79 5.23 15.75
C PHE A 56 18.54 4.55 16.31
N SER A 57 18.55 4.17 17.60
CA SER A 57 17.43 3.44 18.21
C SER A 57 17.49 3.58 19.73
N PHE A 58 16.35 3.85 20.34
CA PHE A 58 16.30 4.17 21.78
C PHE A 58 15.39 3.22 22.56
N GLY A 59 14.53 2.44 21.91
CA GLY A 59 13.50 1.67 22.60
C GLY A 59 12.49 2.54 23.36
N ALA A 60 12.36 3.81 22.97
CA ALA A 60 11.51 4.82 23.58
C ALA A 60 11.01 5.81 22.49
N PRO A 61 9.88 6.52 22.72
CA PRO A 61 9.42 7.56 21.81
C PRO A 61 10.45 8.67 21.60
N THR A 62 10.47 9.28 20.42
CA THR A 62 11.35 10.39 20.07
C THR A 62 10.56 11.58 19.55
N GLU A 63 11.07 12.80 19.76
CA GLU A 63 10.44 14.02 19.24
C GLU A 63 10.34 13.99 17.70
N ARG A 64 11.34 13.46 17.00
CA ARG A 64 11.34 13.33 15.53
C ARG A 64 10.22 12.43 15.02
N GLU A 65 9.87 11.39 15.76
CA GLU A 65 8.74 10.53 15.43
C GLU A 65 7.42 11.28 15.57
N ILE A 66 7.28 12.08 16.63
CA ILE A 66 6.12 12.94 16.87
C ILE A 66 5.97 13.97 15.76
N GLU A 67 7.05 14.70 15.42
CA GLU A 67 7.07 15.68 14.33
C GLU A 67 6.63 15.07 12.99
N LEU A 68 7.11 13.86 12.68
CA LEU A 68 6.69 13.15 11.45
C LEU A 68 5.21 12.79 11.47
N VAL A 69 4.71 12.26 12.58
CA VAL A 69 3.31 11.87 12.75
C VAL A 69 2.39 13.10 12.63
N GLU A 70 2.72 14.20 13.29
CA GLU A 70 1.97 15.44 13.20
C GLU A 70 1.91 15.99 11.77
N MET A 71 3.02 15.93 11.03
CA MET A 71 3.05 16.31 9.62
C MET A 71 2.16 15.40 8.77
N LEU A 72 2.19 14.08 8.98
CA LEU A 72 1.34 13.14 8.26
C LEU A 72 -0.15 13.41 8.52
N LEU A 73 -0.54 13.66 9.77
CA LEU A 73 -1.94 13.98 10.12
C LEU A 73 -2.39 15.31 9.49
N GLN A 74 -1.51 16.30 9.36
CA GLN A 74 -1.82 17.53 8.64
C GLN A 74 -2.05 17.31 7.13
N LEU A 75 -1.28 16.40 6.52
CA LEU A 75 -1.40 16.08 5.09
C LEU A 75 -2.57 15.16 4.78
N MET A 76 -2.98 14.34 5.74
CA MET A 76 -4.06 13.35 5.63
C MET A 76 -5.08 13.54 6.76
N PRO A 77 -5.93 14.60 6.69
CA PRO A 77 -6.81 14.99 7.79
C PRO A 77 -7.95 14.00 8.07
N SER A 78 -8.14 12.99 7.22
CA SER A 78 -9.06 11.86 7.48
C SER A 78 -8.53 10.88 8.52
N MET A 79 -7.24 10.96 8.90
CA MET A 79 -6.60 10.07 9.86
C MET A 79 -6.45 10.75 11.23
N ASP A 80 -6.81 10.05 12.29
CA ASP A 80 -6.68 10.53 13.68
C ASP A 80 -5.40 10.02 14.35
N MET A 81 -4.87 8.87 13.91
CA MET A 81 -3.70 8.23 14.47
C MET A 81 -2.81 7.61 13.41
N VAL A 82 -1.51 7.61 13.68
CA VAL A 82 -0.48 7.00 12.81
C VAL A 82 0.34 6.02 13.62
N ARG A 83 0.59 4.84 13.05
CA ARG A 83 1.59 3.89 13.53
C ARG A 83 2.69 3.76 12.50
N LEU A 84 3.93 4.07 12.89
CA LEU A 84 5.10 3.86 12.05
C LEU A 84 5.54 2.39 12.10
N VAL A 85 5.91 1.86 10.94
CA VAL A 85 6.45 0.51 10.75
C VAL A 85 7.62 0.56 9.78
N SER A 86 8.35 -0.54 9.62
CA SER A 86 9.59 -0.54 8.82
C SER A 86 9.39 -0.92 7.35
N SER A 87 8.20 -1.37 6.95
CA SER A 87 7.91 -1.78 5.56
C SER A 87 6.43 -1.72 5.23
N GLY A 88 6.09 -1.65 3.93
CA GLY A 88 4.71 -1.78 3.44
C GLY A 88 4.08 -3.12 3.80
N THR A 89 4.87 -4.20 3.87
CA THR A 89 4.38 -5.51 4.34
C THR A 89 3.91 -5.45 5.79
N GLU A 90 4.67 -4.82 6.67
CA GLU A 90 4.28 -4.63 8.08
C GLU A 90 3.06 -3.73 8.21
N ALA A 91 2.96 -2.68 7.38
CA ALA A 91 1.78 -1.83 7.32
C ALA A 91 0.54 -2.64 6.91
N GLY A 92 0.63 -3.40 5.82
CA GLY A 92 -0.46 -4.27 5.36
C GLY A 92 -0.89 -5.31 6.40
N MET A 93 0.08 -6.00 7.04
CA MET A 93 -0.21 -6.93 8.14
C MET A 93 -0.93 -6.26 9.30
N SER A 94 -0.48 -5.06 9.67
CA SER A 94 -1.06 -4.32 10.79
C SER A 94 -2.47 -3.83 10.47
N ALA A 95 -2.68 -3.31 9.25
CA ALA A 95 -4.00 -2.88 8.77
C ALA A 95 -5.01 -4.03 8.75
N LEU A 96 -4.63 -5.21 8.22
CA LEU A 96 -5.51 -6.39 8.22
C LEU A 96 -5.85 -6.85 9.63
N ARG A 97 -4.87 -6.86 10.53
CA ARG A 97 -5.11 -7.26 11.92
C ARG A 97 -6.01 -6.27 12.63
N LEU A 98 -5.80 -4.97 12.41
CA LEU A 98 -6.64 -3.91 12.96
C LEU A 98 -8.07 -4.03 12.42
N ALA A 99 -8.25 -4.19 11.10
CA ALA A 99 -9.55 -4.34 10.49
C ALA A 99 -10.33 -5.54 11.05
N ARG A 100 -9.67 -6.69 11.17
CA ARG A 100 -10.27 -7.89 11.77
C ARG A 100 -10.62 -7.69 13.25
N GLY A 101 -9.75 -7.05 14.01
CA GLY A 101 -9.99 -6.75 15.43
C GLY A 101 -11.14 -5.78 15.65
N ALA A 102 -11.21 -4.72 14.84
CA ALA A 102 -12.25 -3.69 14.94
C ALA A 102 -13.63 -4.19 14.51
N THR A 103 -13.70 -5.08 13.51
CA THR A 103 -14.98 -5.58 12.97
C THR A 103 -15.42 -6.91 13.57
N GLY A 104 -14.53 -7.67 14.20
CA GLY A 104 -14.76 -9.05 14.63
C GLY A 104 -14.91 -10.04 13.46
N ARG A 105 -14.47 -9.68 12.25
CA ARG A 105 -14.67 -10.45 11.02
C ARG A 105 -13.36 -10.97 10.46
N SER A 106 -13.42 -11.98 9.57
CA SER A 106 -12.20 -12.65 9.08
C SER A 106 -11.88 -12.40 7.61
N LYS A 107 -12.90 -12.20 6.77
CA LYS A 107 -12.70 -12.09 5.31
C LYS A 107 -12.16 -10.72 4.92
N ILE A 108 -11.33 -10.71 3.88
CA ILE A 108 -10.80 -9.50 3.26
C ILE A 108 -11.01 -9.56 1.75
N ILE A 109 -11.21 -8.41 1.14
CA ILE A 109 -11.19 -8.24 -0.31
C ILE A 109 -9.89 -7.58 -0.71
N LYS A 110 -9.25 -8.10 -1.76
CA LYS A 110 -8.19 -7.43 -2.52
C LYS A 110 -8.46 -7.55 -4.03
N PHE A 111 -7.66 -6.88 -4.84
CA PHE A 111 -7.82 -6.91 -6.29
C PHE A 111 -6.66 -7.60 -6.99
N GLU A 112 -6.97 -8.28 -8.10
CA GLU A 112 -5.97 -8.90 -8.96
C GLU A 112 -5.04 -7.82 -9.52
N GLY A 113 -3.75 -8.14 -9.58
CA GLY A 113 -2.71 -7.20 -10.00
C GLY A 113 -2.22 -6.22 -8.93
N CYS A 114 -2.98 -5.97 -7.85
CA CYS A 114 -2.49 -5.22 -6.70
C CYS A 114 -1.50 -6.03 -5.86
N TYR A 115 -0.45 -5.35 -5.40
CA TYR A 115 0.57 -5.93 -4.53
C TYR A 115 0.63 -5.20 -3.19
N HIS A 116 0.42 -5.94 -2.11
CA HIS A 116 0.34 -5.40 -0.76
C HIS A 116 1.41 -6.00 0.18
N GLY A 117 2.61 -6.20 -0.34
CA GLY A 117 3.68 -6.86 0.41
C GLY A 117 3.57 -8.38 0.39
N HIS A 118 4.35 -9.05 1.25
CA HIS A 118 4.48 -10.50 1.24
C HIS A 118 3.92 -11.19 2.51
N ALA A 119 2.92 -10.58 3.14
CA ALA A 119 2.14 -11.27 4.17
C ALA A 119 1.32 -12.41 3.52
N ASP A 120 1.33 -13.59 4.13
CA ASP A 120 0.75 -14.81 3.54
C ASP A 120 -0.69 -14.63 3.08
N ALA A 121 -1.52 -13.97 3.89
CA ALA A 121 -2.93 -13.69 3.54
C ALA A 121 -3.10 -12.82 2.28
N LEU A 122 -2.06 -12.14 1.81
CA LEU A 122 -2.06 -11.25 0.64
C LEU A 122 -1.36 -11.87 -0.58
N LEU A 123 -0.65 -13.00 -0.40
CA LEU A 123 0.01 -13.76 -1.46
C LEU A 123 -0.98 -14.72 -2.13
N VAL A 124 -1.95 -14.16 -2.81
CA VAL A 124 -3.09 -14.87 -3.36
C VAL A 124 -3.50 -14.27 -4.70
N LYS A 125 -3.94 -15.11 -5.64
CA LYS A 125 -4.50 -14.72 -6.95
C LYS A 125 -5.95 -15.18 -7.06
N ALA A 126 -6.69 -14.61 -8.01
CA ALA A 126 -8.07 -15.01 -8.28
C ALA A 126 -8.18 -16.53 -8.53
N GLY A 127 -9.25 -17.12 -8.02
CA GLY A 127 -9.66 -18.48 -8.37
C GLY A 127 -10.43 -18.50 -9.72
N SER A 128 -10.87 -19.69 -10.12
CA SER A 128 -11.71 -19.84 -11.30
C SER A 128 -13.17 -19.56 -10.95
N GLY A 129 -13.68 -18.38 -11.28
CA GLY A 129 -15.08 -18.02 -11.09
C GLY A 129 -15.29 -16.61 -10.56
N LEU A 130 -16.58 -16.18 -10.49
CA LEU A 130 -16.98 -14.88 -9.96
C LEU A 130 -16.81 -14.89 -8.41
N ALA A 131 -16.20 -13.84 -7.87
CA ALA A 131 -16.04 -13.62 -6.42
C ALA A 131 -15.55 -14.85 -5.63
N THR A 132 -14.50 -15.53 -6.11
CA THR A 132 -13.98 -16.75 -5.51
C THR A 132 -12.82 -16.51 -4.54
N PHE A 133 -12.69 -17.42 -3.57
CA PHE A 133 -11.49 -17.47 -2.74
C PHE A 133 -10.27 -17.78 -3.61
N GLY A 134 -9.18 -17.05 -3.34
CA GLY A 134 -8.00 -17.16 -4.16
C GLY A 134 -7.16 -18.40 -3.87
N ASN A 135 -6.28 -18.68 -4.81
CA ASN A 135 -5.25 -19.70 -4.65
C ASN A 135 -3.92 -19.07 -4.23
N PRO A 136 -3.11 -19.71 -3.36
CA PRO A 136 -1.79 -19.21 -3.03
C PRO A 136 -0.93 -18.93 -4.27
N THR A 137 -0.21 -17.81 -4.27
CA THR A 137 0.74 -17.46 -5.35
C THR A 137 2.18 -17.84 -5.02
N SER A 138 2.43 -18.23 -3.78
CA SER A 138 3.75 -18.61 -3.30
C SER A 138 3.72 -20.07 -2.76
N ALA A 139 4.71 -20.84 -3.13
CA ALA A 139 4.79 -22.28 -2.80
C ALA A 139 4.82 -22.59 -1.28
N GLY A 140 5.17 -21.62 -0.44
CA GLY A 140 5.22 -21.80 1.01
C GLY A 140 3.96 -21.36 1.75
N VAL A 141 2.94 -20.85 1.05
CA VAL A 141 1.70 -20.35 1.69
C VAL A 141 0.66 -21.47 1.73
N PRO A 142 0.21 -21.89 2.93
CA PRO A 142 -0.85 -22.88 3.07
C PRO A 142 -2.20 -22.36 2.55
N ALA A 143 -3.03 -23.24 1.97
CA ALA A 143 -4.34 -22.86 1.45
C ALA A 143 -5.26 -22.28 2.54
N GLU A 144 -5.15 -22.78 3.76
CA GLU A 144 -5.92 -22.36 4.92
C GLU A 144 -5.67 -20.89 5.30
N VAL A 145 -4.47 -20.36 5.00
CA VAL A 145 -4.14 -18.95 5.29
C VAL A 145 -4.85 -18.00 4.34
N VAL A 146 -5.04 -18.39 3.08
CA VAL A 146 -5.67 -17.57 2.04
C VAL A 146 -7.17 -17.79 1.89
N GLN A 147 -7.76 -18.76 2.60
CA GLN A 147 -9.18 -19.10 2.51
C GLN A 147 -10.14 -17.95 2.90
N HIS A 148 -9.64 -16.93 3.57
CA HIS A 148 -10.39 -15.74 3.95
C HIS A 148 -10.14 -14.53 3.04
N THR A 149 -9.39 -14.70 1.95
CA THR A 149 -9.07 -13.61 1.03
C THR A 149 -9.82 -13.80 -0.29
N LEU A 150 -10.73 -12.88 -0.55
CA LEU A 150 -11.43 -12.75 -1.82
C LEU A 150 -10.58 -11.91 -2.77
N VAL A 151 -10.37 -12.39 -3.99
CA VAL A 151 -9.63 -11.65 -5.03
C VAL A 151 -10.59 -11.33 -6.16
N LEU A 152 -10.79 -10.04 -6.42
CA LEU A 152 -11.69 -9.53 -7.44
C LEU A 152 -10.89 -8.89 -8.58
N GLU A 153 -11.49 -8.81 -9.76
CA GLU A 153 -10.93 -8.02 -10.85
C GLU A 153 -11.00 -6.53 -10.54
N TYR A 154 -9.93 -5.82 -10.83
CA TYR A 154 -9.84 -4.39 -10.62
C TYR A 154 -10.80 -3.62 -11.54
N ASN A 155 -11.56 -2.68 -11.00
CA ASN A 155 -12.62 -1.93 -11.70
C ASN A 155 -13.85 -2.76 -12.13
N ASN A 156 -14.05 -3.97 -11.63
CA ASN A 156 -15.21 -4.79 -11.93
C ASN A 156 -16.32 -4.58 -10.87
N LEU A 157 -17.30 -3.73 -11.19
CA LEU A 157 -18.43 -3.42 -10.30
C LEU A 157 -19.30 -4.64 -10.01
N THR A 158 -19.51 -5.50 -10.99
CA THR A 158 -20.36 -6.70 -10.84
C THR A 158 -19.76 -7.65 -9.81
N GLN A 159 -18.48 -7.99 -9.94
CA GLN A 159 -17.81 -8.85 -8.94
C GLN A 159 -17.77 -8.22 -7.56
N LEU A 160 -17.59 -6.89 -7.48
CA LEU A 160 -17.59 -6.17 -6.22
C LEU A 160 -18.95 -6.31 -5.50
N GLU A 161 -20.05 -6.08 -6.22
CA GLU A 161 -21.40 -6.19 -5.68
C GLU A 161 -21.74 -7.63 -5.28
N GLU A 162 -21.40 -8.60 -6.10
CA GLU A 162 -21.59 -10.02 -5.80
C GLU A 162 -20.83 -10.44 -4.53
N ALA A 163 -19.58 -10.01 -4.37
CA ALA A 163 -18.77 -10.32 -3.19
C ALA A 163 -19.42 -9.79 -1.90
N PHE A 164 -19.92 -8.56 -1.92
CA PHE A 164 -20.61 -7.99 -0.77
C PHE A 164 -22.00 -8.60 -0.54
N ASN A 165 -22.75 -8.93 -1.58
CA ASN A 165 -24.03 -9.61 -1.45
C ASN A 165 -23.88 -11.00 -0.79
N LEU A 166 -22.84 -11.76 -1.18
CA LEU A 166 -22.61 -13.11 -0.67
C LEU A 166 -21.91 -13.12 0.70
N HIS A 167 -21.00 -12.18 0.95
CA HIS A 167 -20.07 -12.24 2.08
C HIS A 167 -20.03 -10.98 2.95
N GLY A 168 -20.84 -9.96 2.66
CA GLY A 168 -20.71 -8.64 3.28
C GLY A 168 -20.70 -8.63 4.81
N LYS A 169 -21.39 -9.59 5.45
CA LYS A 169 -21.41 -9.74 6.91
C LYS A 169 -20.08 -10.26 7.51
N ASP A 170 -19.25 -10.90 6.69
CA ASP A 170 -18.00 -11.52 7.12
C ASP A 170 -16.77 -10.72 6.70
N ILE A 171 -16.95 -9.70 5.82
CA ILE A 171 -15.86 -8.88 5.30
C ILE A 171 -15.41 -7.87 6.36
N ALA A 172 -14.15 -7.99 6.79
CA ALA A 172 -13.49 -7.05 7.69
C ALA A 172 -13.06 -5.78 6.95
N CYS A 173 -12.45 -5.95 5.78
CA CYS A 173 -12.01 -4.82 4.98
C CYS A 173 -11.93 -5.13 3.49
N LEU A 174 -11.95 -4.06 2.69
CA LEU A 174 -11.55 -4.02 1.30
C LEU A 174 -10.25 -3.24 1.20
N MET A 175 -9.17 -3.90 0.74
CA MET A 175 -7.85 -3.30 0.58
C MET A 175 -7.56 -3.06 -0.91
N ILE A 176 -7.16 -1.85 -1.25
CA ILE A 176 -6.96 -1.43 -2.63
C ILE A 176 -5.75 -0.48 -2.76
N GLU A 177 -4.92 -0.68 -3.80
CA GLU A 177 -4.09 0.40 -4.32
C GLU A 177 -5.01 1.35 -5.12
N PRO A 178 -5.22 2.61 -4.72
CA PRO A 178 -6.13 3.51 -5.44
C PRO A 178 -5.66 3.84 -6.86
N ILE A 179 -4.34 3.77 -7.07
CA ILE A 179 -3.68 3.76 -8.39
C ILE A 179 -2.67 2.62 -8.32
N ALA A 180 -2.99 1.52 -8.99
CA ALA A 180 -2.23 0.28 -8.88
C ALA A 180 -0.88 0.39 -9.61
N GLY A 181 0.19 0.65 -8.84
CA GLY A 181 1.54 0.82 -9.37
C GLY A 181 2.06 -0.42 -10.10
N ASN A 182 1.82 -1.59 -9.55
CA ASN A 182 2.24 -2.87 -10.12
C ASN A 182 1.46 -3.30 -11.38
N MET A 183 0.37 -2.59 -11.69
CA MET A 183 -0.43 -2.76 -12.90
C MET A 183 -0.15 -1.67 -13.94
N ASN A 184 1.02 -1.06 -13.94
CA ASN A 184 1.35 0.05 -14.83
C ASN A 184 0.48 1.31 -14.59
N PHE A 185 0.24 1.66 -13.33
CA PHE A 185 -0.53 2.83 -12.87
C PHE A 185 -1.99 2.87 -13.32
N VAL A 186 -2.65 1.73 -13.33
CA VAL A 186 -4.10 1.67 -13.56
C VAL A 186 -4.84 2.32 -12.40
N ARG A 187 -5.70 3.30 -12.71
CA ARG A 187 -6.51 3.98 -11.70
C ARG A 187 -7.81 3.21 -11.43
N ALA A 188 -8.23 3.18 -10.17
CA ALA A 188 -9.60 2.89 -9.86
C ALA A 188 -10.48 4.01 -10.43
N SER A 189 -11.49 3.66 -11.22
CA SER A 189 -12.42 4.65 -11.75
C SER A 189 -13.21 5.30 -10.61
N VAL A 190 -13.59 6.58 -10.79
CA VAL A 190 -14.35 7.29 -9.76
C VAL A 190 -15.65 6.56 -9.39
N PRO A 191 -16.45 6.04 -10.35
CA PRO A 191 -17.63 5.25 -10.00
C PRO A 191 -17.31 3.98 -9.21
N PHE A 192 -16.22 3.27 -9.55
CA PHE A 192 -15.79 2.08 -8.83
C PHE A 192 -15.37 2.41 -7.39
N MET A 193 -14.57 3.45 -7.21
CA MET A 193 -14.12 3.88 -5.89
C MET A 193 -15.29 4.34 -5.00
N LYS A 194 -16.22 5.09 -5.58
CA LYS A 194 -17.47 5.46 -4.92
C LYS A 194 -18.21 4.22 -4.42
N ARG A 195 -18.36 3.22 -5.29
CA ARG A 195 -19.06 1.99 -4.94
C ARG A 195 -18.33 1.17 -3.87
N CYS A 196 -17.00 1.12 -3.90
CA CYS A 196 -16.20 0.53 -2.81
C CYS A 196 -16.53 1.16 -1.46
N ARG A 197 -16.55 2.50 -1.38
CA ARG A 197 -16.87 3.22 -0.14
C ARG A 197 -18.30 2.94 0.32
N GLU A 198 -19.27 3.04 -0.58
CA GLU A 198 -20.69 2.79 -0.27
C GLU A 198 -20.91 1.40 0.30
N LEU A 199 -20.36 0.36 -0.34
CA LEU A 199 -20.52 -1.01 0.11
C LEU A 199 -19.81 -1.27 1.44
N CYS A 200 -18.60 -0.74 1.63
CA CYS A 200 -17.93 -0.81 2.92
C CYS A 200 -18.78 -0.19 4.03
N THR A 201 -19.30 1.01 3.80
CA THR A 201 -20.18 1.69 4.77
C THR A 201 -21.46 0.90 5.05
N GLN A 202 -22.14 0.44 3.99
CA GLN A 202 -23.39 -0.30 4.10
C GLN A 202 -23.24 -1.61 4.91
N HIS A 203 -22.11 -2.28 4.74
CA HIS A 203 -21.85 -3.57 5.37
C HIS A 203 -21.01 -3.46 6.66
N GLY A 204 -20.54 -2.28 7.02
CA GLY A 204 -19.66 -2.06 8.17
C GLY A 204 -18.28 -2.72 8.00
N ALA A 205 -17.80 -2.81 6.78
CA ALA A 205 -16.44 -3.18 6.44
C ALA A 205 -15.56 -1.93 6.35
N LEU A 206 -14.25 -2.06 6.52
CA LEU A 206 -13.32 -0.95 6.43
C LEU A 206 -12.73 -0.83 5.02
N LEU A 207 -12.62 0.40 4.51
CA LEU A 207 -11.91 0.70 3.27
C LEU A 207 -10.46 1.05 3.59
N VAL A 208 -9.53 0.23 3.12
CA VAL A 208 -8.09 0.37 3.34
C VAL A 208 -7.41 0.79 2.05
N PHE A 209 -6.76 1.95 2.05
CA PHE A 209 -5.94 2.41 0.94
C PHE A 209 -4.48 1.99 1.14
N ASP A 210 -3.96 1.20 0.22
CA ASP A 210 -2.54 0.98 0.11
C ASP A 210 -1.91 2.09 -0.73
N GLU A 211 -1.31 3.04 -0.05
CA GLU A 211 -0.65 4.19 -0.66
C GLU A 211 0.88 4.09 -0.63
N VAL A 212 1.44 2.90 -0.52
CA VAL A 212 2.89 2.70 -0.59
C VAL A 212 3.51 3.32 -1.85
N MET A 213 2.80 3.25 -2.98
CA MET A 213 3.24 3.85 -4.25
C MET A 213 2.73 5.27 -4.47
N THR A 214 1.58 5.63 -3.92
CA THR A 214 0.89 6.89 -4.21
C THR A 214 1.02 7.94 -3.12
N GLY A 215 1.34 7.52 -1.89
CA GLY A 215 1.47 8.40 -0.73
C GLY A 215 2.48 9.52 -0.94
N CYS A 216 2.05 10.77 -0.72
CA CYS A 216 2.83 11.98 -0.93
C CYS A 216 3.48 12.10 -2.32
N ARG A 217 3.03 11.31 -3.29
CA ARG A 217 3.59 11.26 -4.65
C ARG A 217 2.64 11.87 -5.68
N VAL A 218 1.39 11.41 -5.71
CA VAL A 218 0.39 11.89 -6.70
C VAL A 218 -0.22 13.21 -6.29
N ALA A 219 -0.23 13.52 -5.00
CA ALA A 219 -0.60 14.79 -4.39
C ALA A 219 0.02 14.84 -2.98
N LEU A 220 0.10 16.02 -2.34
CA LEU A 220 0.55 16.14 -0.94
C LEU A 220 -0.32 15.33 0.01
N GLY A 221 -1.64 15.39 -0.15
CA GLY A 221 -2.61 14.60 0.61
C GLY A 221 -2.84 13.20 0.02
N SER A 222 -1.88 12.67 -0.76
CA SER A 222 -1.90 11.32 -1.32
C SER A 222 -3.07 11.07 -2.30
N ALA A 223 -3.34 9.83 -2.71
CA ALA A 223 -4.46 9.53 -3.61
C ALA A 223 -5.83 9.75 -2.95
N GLN A 224 -5.93 9.63 -1.62
CA GLN A 224 -7.16 9.93 -0.90
C GLN A 224 -7.64 11.37 -1.17
N SER A 225 -6.75 12.35 -1.23
CA SER A 225 -7.12 13.74 -1.56
C SER A 225 -7.58 13.90 -3.02
N VAL A 226 -7.02 13.10 -3.94
CA VAL A 226 -7.44 13.09 -5.35
C VAL A 226 -8.87 12.55 -5.49
N TYR A 227 -9.22 11.50 -4.73
CA TYR A 227 -10.58 10.96 -4.73
C TYR A 227 -11.55 11.85 -3.96
N ALA A 228 -11.16 12.45 -2.85
CA ALA A 228 -11.99 13.42 -2.11
C ALA A 228 -12.37 14.64 -2.96
N ALA A 229 -11.47 15.11 -3.84
CA ALA A 229 -11.76 16.19 -4.78
C ALA A 229 -12.82 15.79 -5.84
N ALA A 230 -12.88 14.50 -6.22
CA ALA A 230 -13.85 13.99 -7.18
C ALA A 230 -15.16 13.49 -6.54
N LEU A 231 -15.11 13.12 -5.27
CA LEU A 231 -16.21 12.55 -4.48
C LEU A 231 -16.29 13.29 -3.13
N PRO A 232 -17.06 14.36 -3.02
CA PRO A 232 -17.17 15.11 -1.76
C PRO A 232 -17.57 14.22 -0.58
N GLY A 233 -16.80 14.30 0.52
CA GLY A 233 -17.00 13.47 1.71
C GLY A 233 -16.44 12.05 1.60
N PHE A 234 -15.66 11.75 0.56
CA PHE A 234 -14.97 10.47 0.43
C PHE A 234 -13.72 10.44 1.32
N GLU A 235 -13.65 9.42 2.15
CA GLU A 235 -12.48 9.14 3.00
C GLU A 235 -12.29 7.62 3.12
N PRO A 236 -11.06 7.10 3.03
CA PRO A 236 -10.75 5.74 3.47
C PRO A 236 -10.77 5.68 5.01
N ASP A 237 -10.93 4.48 5.57
CA ASP A 237 -10.88 4.26 7.02
C ASP A 237 -9.43 4.07 7.51
N MET A 238 -8.53 3.61 6.62
CA MET A 238 -7.10 3.41 6.86
C MET A 238 -6.31 3.60 5.57
#